data_5eb984cbdbd35d21017fbb410009946c
#
_entry.id   5eb984cbdbd35d21017fbb410009946c
#
_cell.length_a   1.000
_cell.length_b   1.000
_cell.length_c   1.000
_cell.angle_alpha   90.00
_cell.angle_beta   90.00
_cell.angle_gamma   90.00
#
_symmetry.space_group_name_H-M   'P 1'
#
loop_
_entity.id
_entity.type
_entity.pdbx_description
1 polymer ?
#
loop_
_entity_poly.entity_id
_entity_poly.type
_entity_poly.pdbx_seq_one_letter_code
_entity_poly.pdbx_strand_id
1 'polypeptide(L)'
;MARGRARYQKGRVVATKGGGWEIHYNVYLTDPTTGKPKRHHRSRVVGYKPKMHRADAEKILAAELAAINGGPVTRAADGTITFGNWMRNFYIPMRGANWRDATRRTNLDYLTSHVYPTLEHVALKDVTKFQVQMLLNRLAAEEYSYTVVYHVRDLIKAALAEAVDQEVLERNVARKTVIPEIEESDKPVLPVEMYAKLLAGLDGIRDRAIFLIACFCALRPSELFGLTWGCHTGNVFTIVNTAWRGRLQRKKIKRKNRYGRTNYRLVAIPQAVRKAIELWRAKCPNPDANTLMFPGMQARARKPLATPIHSDNWLRLRLYPVANRLGIAFHPTFQVLRRSFSTHGKKEAHPTEMQAQLGHSDIRTTLDIYTQITDPEVARMVNQVTNRILGLDEEGESSSVQ
;
A
#
# COMPACT_ATOMS: atom_id res chain seq x y z
N MET A 1 -2.38 -23.17 -39.02
CA MET A 1 -2.43 -21.78 -38.48
C MET A 1 -1.00 -21.26 -38.30
N ALA A 2 -0.58 -20.27 -39.06
CA ALA A 2 0.78 -19.77 -39.05
C ALA A 2 1.07 -19.05 -37.71
N ARG A 3 1.99 -19.57 -36.90
CA ARG A 3 2.55 -18.90 -35.74
C ARG A 3 3.33 -17.70 -36.25
N GLY A 4 2.79 -16.48 -36.06
CA GLY A 4 3.52 -15.25 -36.34
C GLY A 4 4.83 -15.22 -35.55
N ARG A 5 5.97 -15.31 -36.23
CA ARG A 5 7.29 -15.16 -35.62
C ARG A 5 7.37 -13.80 -34.98
N ALA A 6 7.58 -13.75 -33.67
CA ALA A 6 7.95 -12.53 -32.98
C ALA A 6 9.19 -11.94 -33.67
N ARG A 7 9.10 -10.71 -34.20
CA ARG A 7 10.20 -10.07 -34.91
C ARG A 7 11.28 -9.69 -33.88
N TYR A 8 12.50 -10.17 -34.09
CA TYR A 8 13.68 -9.76 -33.34
C TYR A 8 13.80 -8.22 -33.35
N GLN A 9 13.96 -7.62 -32.19
CA GLN A 9 14.11 -6.17 -32.05
C GLN A 9 15.45 -5.79 -31.41
N LYS A 10 16.05 -4.70 -31.91
CA LYS A 10 17.35 -4.22 -31.42
C LYS A 10 17.22 -3.17 -30.32
N GLY A 11 16.06 -2.54 -30.16
CA GLY A 11 15.89 -1.40 -29.28
C GLY A 11 16.82 -0.21 -29.64
N ARG A 12 16.89 0.78 -28.81
CA ARG A 12 17.84 1.89 -28.95
C ARG A 12 18.16 2.54 -27.62
N VAL A 13 19.37 3.09 -27.49
CA VAL A 13 19.79 3.93 -26.36
C VAL A 13 19.87 5.38 -26.84
N VAL A 14 19.24 6.30 -26.11
CA VAL A 14 19.17 7.72 -26.43
C VAL A 14 19.71 8.53 -25.25
N ALA A 15 20.50 9.57 -25.53
CA ALA A 15 20.88 10.53 -24.50
C ALA A 15 19.72 11.51 -24.26
N THR A 16 19.34 11.71 -23.00
CA THR A 16 18.34 12.69 -22.62
C THR A 16 18.93 14.09 -22.51
N LYS A 17 18.11 15.15 -22.64
CA LYS A 17 18.55 16.55 -22.46
C LYS A 17 19.14 16.81 -21.07
N GLY A 18 18.78 16.01 -20.05
CA GLY A 18 19.31 16.06 -18.69
C GLY A 18 20.57 15.22 -18.45
N GLY A 19 21.28 14.78 -19.50
CA GLY A 19 22.52 14.00 -19.38
C GLY A 19 22.31 12.52 -18.99
N GLY A 20 21.09 12.03 -19.02
CA GLY A 20 20.77 10.62 -18.75
C GLY A 20 20.84 9.74 -20.00
N TRP A 21 20.95 8.44 -19.79
CA TRP A 21 20.79 7.42 -20.82
C TRP A 21 19.41 6.78 -20.71
N GLU A 22 18.62 6.86 -21.78
CA GLU A 22 17.29 6.27 -21.87
C GLU A 22 17.29 5.11 -22.88
N ILE A 23 16.80 3.94 -22.45
CA ILE A 23 16.62 2.77 -23.31
C ILE A 23 15.19 2.73 -23.84
N HIS A 24 15.02 2.39 -25.10
CA HIS A 24 13.72 2.27 -25.78
C HIS A 24 13.59 0.89 -26.41
N TYR A 25 12.47 0.23 -26.13
CA TYR A 25 12.15 -1.08 -26.71
C TYR A 25 10.63 -1.32 -26.72
N ASN A 26 10.18 -2.40 -27.36
CA ASN A 26 8.77 -2.73 -27.43
C ASN A 26 8.48 -4.03 -26.69
N VAL A 27 7.35 -4.07 -26.01
CA VAL A 27 6.76 -5.30 -25.43
C VAL A 27 5.47 -5.63 -26.15
N TYR A 28 5.22 -6.93 -26.35
CA TYR A 28 3.96 -7.41 -26.91
C TYR A 28 3.11 -7.96 -25.77
N LEU A 29 1.97 -7.31 -25.51
CA LEU A 29 1.02 -7.72 -24.49
C LEU A 29 -0.22 -8.28 -25.22
N THR A 30 -0.76 -9.39 -24.73
CA THR A 30 -2.02 -9.93 -25.26
C THR A 30 -3.17 -8.97 -24.90
N ASP A 31 -3.85 -8.45 -25.90
CA ASP A 31 -5.04 -7.63 -25.72
C ASP A 31 -6.15 -8.51 -25.13
N PRO A 32 -6.70 -8.16 -23.96
CA PRO A 32 -7.68 -9.00 -23.26
C PRO A 32 -9.01 -9.12 -24.02
N THR A 33 -9.30 -8.21 -24.94
CA THR A 33 -10.54 -8.19 -25.70
C THR A 33 -10.45 -9.01 -27.00
N THR A 34 -9.27 -8.97 -27.64
CA THR A 34 -9.09 -9.60 -28.96
C THR A 34 -8.24 -10.88 -28.94
N GLY A 35 -7.57 -11.17 -27.81
CA GLY A 35 -6.60 -12.28 -27.68
C GLY A 35 -5.35 -12.12 -28.55
N LYS A 36 -5.19 -10.99 -29.28
CA LYS A 36 -4.06 -10.76 -30.19
C LYS A 36 -2.93 -9.98 -29.51
N PRO A 37 -1.66 -10.24 -29.84
CA PRO A 37 -0.53 -9.48 -29.31
C PRO A 37 -0.57 -8.06 -29.82
N LYS A 38 -0.62 -7.06 -28.90
CA LYS A 38 -0.56 -5.63 -29.17
C LYS A 38 0.80 -5.10 -28.77
N ARG A 39 1.41 -4.32 -29.66
CA ARG A 39 2.72 -3.69 -29.44
C ARG A 39 2.62 -2.50 -28.52
N HIS A 40 3.41 -2.48 -27.45
CA HIS A 40 3.55 -1.37 -26.53
C HIS A 40 5.00 -0.89 -26.50
N HIS A 41 5.21 0.39 -26.77
CA HIS A 41 6.52 1.02 -26.63
C HIS A 41 6.85 1.25 -25.15
N ARG A 42 8.07 0.92 -24.74
CA ARG A 42 8.62 1.14 -23.42
C ARG A 42 9.86 1.99 -23.49
N SER A 43 10.01 2.96 -22.59
CA SER A 43 11.25 3.69 -22.40
C SER A 43 11.56 3.86 -20.92
N ARG A 44 12.83 3.88 -20.55
CA ARG A 44 13.30 4.04 -19.19
C ARG A 44 14.69 4.64 -19.16
N VAL A 45 14.90 5.67 -18.30
CA VAL A 45 16.22 6.17 -17.98
C VAL A 45 16.95 5.16 -17.10
N VAL A 46 18.15 4.76 -17.48
CA VAL A 46 18.94 3.70 -16.82
C VAL A 46 20.13 4.24 -16.04
N GLY A 47 20.55 5.46 -16.29
CA GLY A 47 21.62 6.13 -15.54
C GLY A 47 21.99 7.48 -16.12
N TYR A 48 22.94 8.16 -15.49
CA TYR A 48 23.38 9.52 -15.84
C TYR A 48 24.90 9.62 -16.01
N LYS A 49 25.33 10.49 -16.92
CA LYS A 49 26.74 10.88 -17.02
C LYS A 49 27.16 11.67 -15.77
N PRO A 50 28.42 11.59 -15.30
CA PRO A 50 29.52 10.77 -15.83
C PRO A 50 29.57 9.33 -15.26
N LYS A 51 28.62 8.95 -14.38
CA LYS A 51 28.64 7.64 -13.67
C LYS A 51 28.33 6.43 -14.57
N MET A 52 27.73 6.66 -15.76
CA MET A 52 27.36 5.59 -16.68
C MET A 52 27.77 5.97 -18.11
N HIS A 53 28.42 5.05 -18.82
CA HIS A 53 28.74 5.20 -20.26
C HIS A 53 27.62 4.58 -21.11
N ARG A 54 27.59 4.97 -22.40
CA ARG A 54 26.62 4.45 -23.38
C ARG A 54 26.66 2.92 -23.48
N ALA A 55 27.88 2.35 -23.41
CA ALA A 55 28.07 0.90 -23.46
C ALA A 55 27.38 0.15 -22.31
N ASP A 56 27.30 0.77 -21.11
CA ASP A 56 26.62 0.17 -19.95
C ASP A 56 25.10 0.22 -20.14
N ALA A 57 24.57 1.30 -20.71
CA ALA A 57 23.16 1.41 -21.06
C ALA A 57 22.76 0.42 -22.18
N GLU A 58 23.66 0.17 -23.15
CA GLU A 58 23.48 -0.83 -24.19
C GLU A 58 23.49 -2.26 -23.62
N LYS A 59 24.31 -2.57 -22.62
CA LYS A 59 24.28 -3.85 -21.90
C LYS A 59 22.95 -4.06 -21.17
N ILE A 60 22.44 -3.01 -20.52
CA ILE A 60 21.13 -3.05 -19.86
C ILE A 60 20.01 -3.27 -20.89
N LEU A 61 20.06 -2.56 -22.02
CA LEU A 61 19.10 -2.77 -23.11
C LEU A 61 19.16 -4.18 -23.67
N ALA A 62 20.35 -4.72 -23.87
CA ALA A 62 20.57 -6.08 -24.37
C ALA A 62 19.96 -7.14 -23.40
N ALA A 63 20.12 -6.93 -22.10
CA ALA A 63 19.52 -7.80 -21.07
C ALA A 63 17.98 -7.75 -21.10
N GLU A 64 17.38 -6.55 -21.22
CA GLU A 64 15.92 -6.41 -21.36
C GLU A 64 15.40 -7.05 -22.66
N LEU A 65 16.13 -6.91 -23.75
CA LEU A 65 15.76 -7.46 -25.05
C LEU A 65 15.95 -8.98 -25.13
N ALA A 66 16.89 -9.55 -24.42
CA ALA A 66 17.09 -11.00 -24.37
C ALA A 66 15.83 -11.73 -23.91
N ALA A 67 15.13 -11.19 -22.93
CA ALA A 67 13.86 -11.75 -22.46
C ALA A 67 12.72 -11.60 -23.49
N ILE A 68 12.75 -10.54 -24.31
CA ILE A 68 11.66 -10.19 -25.24
C ILE A 68 11.84 -10.84 -26.60
N ASN A 69 13.07 -11.00 -27.07
CA ASN A 69 13.39 -11.57 -28.38
C ASN A 69 13.22 -13.10 -28.47
N GLY A 70 12.69 -13.72 -27.40
CA GLY A 70 12.44 -15.16 -27.41
C GLY A 70 13.72 -15.97 -27.50
N GLY A 71 14.81 -15.44 -26.93
CA GLY A 71 15.89 -16.31 -26.53
C GLY A 71 15.28 -17.46 -25.73
N PRO A 72 15.67 -18.72 -25.93
CA PRO A 72 15.28 -19.77 -25.01
C PRO A 72 15.56 -19.22 -23.61
N VAL A 73 14.66 -19.53 -22.67
CA VAL A 73 14.94 -19.38 -21.25
C VAL A 73 16.43 -19.60 -21.11
N THR A 74 17.20 -18.55 -20.78
CA THR A 74 18.65 -18.67 -20.77
C THR A 74 18.94 -19.69 -19.67
N ARG A 75 18.95 -20.95 -20.09
CA ARG A 75 19.61 -21.96 -19.32
C ARG A 75 21.03 -21.43 -19.17
N ALA A 76 21.53 -21.33 -17.96
CA ALA A 76 22.95 -21.12 -17.74
C ALA A 76 23.70 -22.02 -18.74
N ALA A 77 24.91 -21.68 -19.10
CA ALA A 77 25.67 -22.44 -20.12
C ALA A 77 25.65 -23.96 -19.93
N ASP A 78 25.34 -24.42 -18.70
CA ASP A 78 25.14 -25.81 -18.28
C ASP A 78 23.66 -26.27 -18.30
N GLY A 79 22.73 -25.45 -18.80
CA GLY A 79 21.30 -25.79 -18.86
C GLY A 79 20.51 -25.49 -17.58
N THR A 80 21.09 -24.86 -16.55
CA THR A 80 20.40 -24.58 -15.30
C THR A 80 19.76 -23.20 -15.26
N ILE A 81 18.55 -23.11 -14.74
CA ILE A 81 17.81 -21.85 -14.55
C ILE A 81 18.33 -21.17 -13.28
N THR A 82 18.75 -19.90 -13.32
CA THR A 82 19.11 -19.15 -12.12
C THR A 82 17.87 -18.72 -11.33
N PHE A 83 18.04 -18.46 -10.03
CA PHE A 83 16.96 -17.93 -9.17
C PHE A 83 16.37 -16.63 -9.75
N GLY A 84 17.23 -15.69 -10.19
CA GLY A 84 16.76 -14.42 -10.77
C GLY A 84 15.97 -14.64 -12.08
N ASN A 85 16.38 -15.59 -12.91
CA ASN A 85 15.67 -15.95 -14.13
C ASN A 85 14.31 -16.59 -13.80
N TRP A 86 14.26 -17.53 -12.82
CA TRP A 86 13.02 -18.12 -12.33
C TRP A 86 12.04 -17.04 -11.86
N MET A 87 12.51 -16.09 -11.03
CA MET A 87 11.66 -15.02 -10.52
C MET A 87 11.08 -14.15 -11.63
N ARG A 88 11.92 -13.64 -12.56
CA ARG A 88 11.49 -12.66 -13.57
C ARG A 88 10.62 -13.27 -14.66
N ASN A 89 10.97 -14.47 -15.14
CA ASN A 89 10.37 -15.04 -16.33
C ASN A 89 9.26 -16.05 -16.05
N PHE A 90 9.21 -16.56 -14.81
CA PHE A 90 8.21 -17.59 -14.44
C PHE A 90 7.37 -17.15 -13.26
N TYR A 91 7.93 -16.99 -12.06
CA TYR A 91 7.16 -16.75 -10.85
C TYR A 91 6.37 -15.44 -10.89
N ILE A 92 7.02 -14.32 -11.22
CA ILE A 92 6.34 -13.01 -11.26
C ILE A 92 5.26 -12.95 -12.36
N PRO A 93 5.47 -13.46 -13.60
CA PRO A 93 4.39 -13.54 -14.58
C PRO A 93 3.22 -14.42 -14.15
N MET A 94 3.47 -15.56 -13.52
CA MET A 94 2.44 -16.51 -13.08
C MET A 94 1.66 -16.01 -11.85
N ARG A 95 2.36 -15.68 -10.78
CA ARG A 95 1.75 -15.30 -9.48
C ARG A 95 1.54 -13.81 -9.34
N GLY A 96 2.45 -13.00 -9.88
CA GLY A 96 2.40 -11.54 -9.81
C GLY A 96 1.28 -10.93 -10.65
N ALA A 97 0.68 -11.64 -11.58
CA ALA A 97 -0.53 -11.21 -12.29
C ALA A 97 -1.71 -10.96 -11.34
N ASN A 98 -1.77 -11.69 -10.23
CA ASN A 98 -2.81 -11.57 -9.20
C ASN A 98 -2.45 -10.57 -8.09
N TRP A 99 -1.24 -10.03 -8.09
CA TRP A 99 -0.83 -9.05 -7.09
C TRP A 99 -1.51 -7.71 -7.34
N ARG A 100 -1.92 -7.07 -6.27
CA ARG A 100 -2.30 -5.64 -6.34
C ARG A 100 -1.05 -4.81 -6.63
N ASP A 101 -1.22 -3.65 -7.26
CA ASP A 101 -0.11 -2.76 -7.63
C ASP A 101 0.83 -2.45 -6.45
N ALA A 102 0.27 -2.22 -5.24
CA ALA A 102 1.05 -2.00 -4.03
C ALA A 102 1.89 -3.23 -3.64
N THR A 103 1.27 -4.41 -3.60
CA THR A 103 1.95 -5.69 -3.30
C THR A 103 3.05 -5.98 -4.33
N ARG A 104 2.72 -5.80 -5.62
CA ARG A 104 3.69 -6.00 -6.71
C ARG A 104 4.92 -5.13 -6.52
N ARG A 105 4.71 -3.85 -6.21
CA ARG A 105 5.82 -2.93 -5.97
C ARG A 105 6.66 -3.35 -4.78
N THR A 106 6.04 -3.59 -3.63
CA THR A 106 6.75 -3.99 -2.41
C THR A 106 7.54 -5.28 -2.62
N ASN A 107 6.96 -6.29 -3.29
CA ASN A 107 7.68 -7.52 -3.59
C ASN A 107 8.86 -7.30 -4.54
N LEU A 108 8.71 -6.44 -5.55
CA LEU A 108 9.81 -6.08 -6.45
C LEU A 108 10.92 -5.31 -5.72
N ASP A 109 10.55 -4.39 -4.82
CA ASP A 109 11.50 -3.64 -3.99
C ASP A 109 12.27 -4.61 -3.07
N TYR A 110 11.61 -5.58 -2.41
CA TYR A 110 12.26 -6.62 -1.60
C TYR A 110 13.20 -7.52 -2.42
N LEU A 111 12.76 -7.94 -3.61
CA LEU A 111 13.61 -8.72 -4.49
C LEU A 111 14.87 -7.96 -4.88
N THR A 112 14.72 -6.72 -5.34
CA THR A 112 15.83 -5.93 -5.85
C THR A 112 16.81 -5.53 -4.75
N SER A 113 16.29 -5.12 -3.57
CA SER A 113 17.13 -4.59 -2.50
C SER A 113 17.75 -5.68 -1.63
N HIS A 114 17.07 -6.82 -1.44
CA HIS A 114 17.50 -7.81 -0.45
C HIS A 114 17.83 -9.19 -1.04
N VAL A 115 17.03 -9.68 -1.99
CA VAL A 115 17.15 -11.07 -2.46
C VAL A 115 18.14 -11.19 -3.61
N TYR A 116 18.02 -10.38 -4.64
CA TYR A 116 18.86 -10.45 -5.84
C TYR A 116 20.35 -10.25 -5.57
N PRO A 117 20.79 -9.34 -4.67
CA PRO A 117 22.21 -9.24 -4.37
C PRO A 117 22.88 -10.55 -3.93
N THR A 118 22.09 -11.48 -3.40
CA THR A 118 22.62 -12.77 -2.89
C THR A 118 22.29 -13.97 -3.77
N LEU A 119 21.07 -14.02 -4.34
CA LEU A 119 20.55 -15.23 -4.97
C LEU A 119 20.36 -15.12 -6.49
N GLU A 120 20.43 -13.92 -7.09
CA GLU A 120 20.08 -13.72 -8.50
C GLU A 120 20.77 -14.67 -9.47
N HIS A 121 22.09 -14.85 -9.28
CA HIS A 121 22.96 -15.62 -10.17
C HIS A 121 23.14 -17.08 -9.75
N VAL A 122 22.61 -17.46 -8.59
CA VAL A 122 22.68 -18.86 -8.10
C VAL A 122 21.75 -19.73 -8.94
N ALA A 123 22.23 -20.86 -9.42
CA ALA A 123 21.36 -21.82 -10.11
C ALA A 123 20.24 -22.26 -9.17
N LEU A 124 18.99 -22.29 -9.65
CA LEU A 124 17.82 -22.53 -8.81
C LEU A 124 17.92 -23.84 -8.00
N LYS A 125 18.46 -24.88 -8.63
CA LYS A 125 18.71 -26.19 -8.00
C LYS A 125 19.80 -26.15 -6.90
N ASP A 126 20.72 -25.18 -6.99
CA ASP A 126 21.86 -25.04 -6.08
C ASP A 126 21.59 -24.03 -4.95
N VAL A 127 20.39 -23.43 -4.92
CA VAL A 127 19.93 -22.64 -3.76
C VAL A 127 19.83 -23.55 -2.54
N THR A 128 20.54 -23.21 -1.49
CA THR A 128 20.57 -24.00 -0.25
C THR A 128 19.80 -23.31 0.88
N LYS A 129 19.34 -24.12 1.85
CA LYS A 129 18.78 -23.59 3.12
C LYS A 129 19.77 -22.65 3.81
N PHE A 130 21.06 -22.99 3.77
CA PHE A 130 22.11 -22.19 4.40
C PHE A 130 22.19 -20.78 3.81
N GLN A 131 22.20 -20.64 2.48
CA GLN A 131 22.24 -19.33 1.81
C GLN A 131 21.02 -18.48 2.17
N VAL A 132 19.81 -19.07 2.15
CA VAL A 132 18.60 -18.37 2.55
C VAL A 132 18.64 -17.93 4.01
N GLN A 133 19.09 -18.83 4.92
CA GLN A 133 19.19 -18.50 6.34
C GLN A 133 20.23 -17.40 6.59
N MET A 134 21.40 -17.45 5.93
CA MET A 134 22.42 -16.40 6.05
C MET A 134 21.91 -15.04 5.53
N LEU A 135 21.10 -15.03 4.46
CA LEU A 135 20.43 -13.80 4.01
C LEU A 135 19.52 -13.22 5.10
N LEU A 136 18.70 -14.05 5.75
CA LEU A 136 17.80 -13.61 6.83
C LEU A 136 18.58 -13.11 8.05
N ASN A 137 19.64 -13.82 8.43
CA ASN A 137 20.51 -13.43 9.54
C ASN A 137 21.20 -12.09 9.27
N ARG A 138 21.68 -11.88 8.02
CA ARG A 138 22.28 -10.61 7.61
C ARG A 138 21.27 -9.46 7.73
N LEU A 139 20.04 -9.64 7.24
CA LEU A 139 19.01 -8.60 7.34
C LEU A 139 18.69 -8.28 8.81
N ALA A 140 18.66 -9.25 9.69
CA ALA A 140 18.47 -9.03 11.12
C ALA A 140 19.65 -8.25 11.72
N ALA A 141 20.89 -8.60 11.36
CA ALA A 141 22.11 -7.92 11.81
C ALA A 141 22.22 -6.47 11.26
N GLU A 142 21.63 -6.19 10.09
CA GLU A 142 21.47 -4.86 9.50
C GLU A 142 20.26 -4.09 10.09
N GLU A 143 19.69 -4.55 11.21
CA GLU A 143 18.59 -3.94 11.96
C GLU A 143 17.28 -3.76 11.15
N TYR A 144 17.07 -4.56 10.11
CA TYR A 144 15.77 -4.59 9.44
C TYR A 144 14.69 -5.14 10.37
N SER A 145 13.50 -4.54 10.35
CA SER A 145 12.38 -4.97 11.18
C SER A 145 11.97 -6.43 10.91
N TYR A 146 11.41 -7.10 11.92
CA TYR A 146 10.80 -8.43 11.77
C TYR A 146 9.92 -8.55 10.53
N THR A 147 9.11 -7.53 10.24
CA THR A 147 8.20 -7.51 9.08
C THR A 147 8.96 -7.60 7.76
N VAL A 148 10.08 -6.92 7.61
CA VAL A 148 10.91 -6.97 6.38
C VAL A 148 11.50 -8.37 6.22
N VAL A 149 12.14 -8.90 7.26
CA VAL A 149 12.76 -10.23 7.22
C VAL A 149 11.72 -11.32 6.97
N TYR A 150 10.55 -11.23 7.60
CA TYR A 150 9.41 -12.12 7.37
C TYR A 150 8.96 -12.12 5.91
N HIS A 151 8.75 -10.95 5.33
CA HIS A 151 8.28 -10.85 3.94
C HIS A 151 9.31 -11.30 2.92
N VAL A 152 10.61 -11.01 3.15
CA VAL A 152 11.70 -11.54 2.31
C VAL A 152 11.71 -13.06 2.35
N ARG A 153 11.66 -13.66 3.55
CA ARG A 153 11.59 -15.13 3.70
C ARG A 153 10.36 -15.70 2.99
N ASP A 154 9.20 -15.10 3.22
CA ASP A 154 7.92 -15.60 2.68
C ASP A 154 7.89 -15.52 1.15
N LEU A 155 8.47 -14.47 0.55
CA LEU A 155 8.60 -14.31 -0.89
C LEU A 155 9.51 -15.37 -1.51
N ILE A 156 10.68 -15.64 -0.91
CA ILE A 156 11.59 -16.72 -1.35
C ILE A 156 10.90 -18.08 -1.20
N LYS A 157 10.28 -18.33 -0.06
CA LYS A 157 9.56 -19.57 0.23
C LYS A 157 8.43 -19.83 -0.76
N ALA A 158 7.63 -18.80 -1.09
CA ALA A 158 6.55 -18.91 -2.06
C ALA A 158 7.06 -19.16 -3.48
N ALA A 159 8.16 -18.52 -3.87
CA ALA A 159 8.77 -18.71 -5.19
C ALA A 159 9.37 -20.12 -5.37
N LEU A 160 10.02 -20.65 -4.33
CA LEU A 160 10.56 -22.01 -4.36
C LEU A 160 9.45 -23.07 -4.22
N ALA A 161 8.35 -22.77 -3.52
CA ALA A 161 7.18 -23.65 -3.50
C ALA A 161 6.56 -23.78 -4.91
N GLU A 162 6.42 -22.66 -5.62
CA GLU A 162 5.95 -22.68 -7.01
C GLU A 162 6.89 -23.48 -7.91
N ALA A 163 8.21 -23.41 -7.70
CA ALA A 163 9.18 -24.19 -8.47
C ALA A 163 9.03 -25.71 -8.22
N VAL A 164 8.64 -26.09 -7.00
CA VAL A 164 8.31 -27.49 -6.68
C VAL A 164 6.98 -27.90 -7.31
N ASP A 165 5.95 -27.06 -7.23
CA ASP A 165 4.64 -27.30 -7.83
C ASP A 165 4.70 -27.44 -9.38
N GLN A 166 5.71 -26.79 -10.00
CA GLN A 166 5.98 -26.86 -11.44
C GLN A 166 7.06 -27.93 -11.80
N GLU A 167 7.42 -28.79 -10.86
CA GLU A 167 8.38 -29.90 -11.05
C GLU A 167 9.80 -29.44 -11.50
N VAL A 168 10.14 -28.16 -11.25
CA VAL A 168 11.48 -27.59 -11.53
C VAL A 168 12.46 -27.93 -10.40
N LEU A 169 11.93 -28.07 -9.18
CA LEU A 169 12.68 -28.46 -7.97
C LEU A 169 11.98 -29.66 -7.29
N GLU A 170 12.78 -30.53 -6.72
CA GLU A 170 12.26 -31.66 -5.92
C GLU A 170 11.72 -31.22 -4.55
N ARG A 171 12.32 -30.17 -3.96
CA ARG A 171 11.98 -29.73 -2.61
C ARG A 171 12.18 -28.22 -2.42
N ASN A 172 11.40 -27.64 -1.52
CA ASN A 172 11.55 -26.26 -1.11
C ASN A 172 12.52 -26.14 0.07
N VAL A 173 13.74 -25.69 -0.20
CA VAL A 173 14.80 -25.55 0.81
C VAL A 173 14.53 -24.42 1.82
N ALA A 174 13.72 -23.44 1.48
CA ALA A 174 13.34 -22.33 2.37
C ALA A 174 12.26 -22.72 3.39
N ARG A 175 11.60 -23.88 3.25
CA ARG A 175 10.47 -24.28 4.13
C ARG A 175 10.82 -24.30 5.62
N LYS A 176 12.05 -24.72 5.96
CA LYS A 176 12.53 -24.87 7.33
C LYS A 176 13.51 -23.75 7.75
N THR A 177 13.50 -22.60 7.09
CA THR A 177 14.24 -21.43 7.53
C THR A 177 13.52 -20.76 8.70
N VAL A 178 14.29 -20.18 9.60
CA VAL A 178 13.81 -19.53 10.83
C VAL A 178 14.09 -18.04 10.74
N ILE A 179 13.15 -17.21 11.18
CA ILE A 179 13.42 -15.77 11.33
C ILE A 179 14.25 -15.61 12.62
N PRO A 180 15.39 -14.90 12.54
CA PRO A 180 16.16 -14.57 13.73
C PRO A 180 15.31 -13.78 14.73
N GLU A 181 15.70 -13.84 15.99
CA GLU A 181 15.12 -12.98 17.01
C GLU A 181 15.46 -11.53 16.69
N ILE A 182 14.43 -10.70 16.60
CA ILE A 182 14.53 -9.27 16.25
C ILE A 182 13.74 -8.52 17.31
N GLU A 183 14.40 -7.62 18.01
CA GLU A 183 13.71 -6.74 18.96
C GLU A 183 12.70 -5.86 18.20
N GLU A 184 11.43 -5.99 18.55
CA GLU A 184 10.42 -5.09 18.05
C GLU A 184 10.42 -3.83 18.90
N SER A 185 10.69 -2.67 18.29
CA SER A 185 10.52 -1.39 18.96
C SER A 185 9.04 -1.14 19.29
N ASP A 186 8.80 -0.54 20.45
CA ASP A 186 7.47 -0.10 20.84
C ASP A 186 6.86 0.81 19.78
N LYS A 187 5.66 0.47 19.38
CA LYS A 187 4.96 1.22 18.34
C LYS A 187 4.36 2.49 18.98
N PRO A 188 4.76 3.70 18.57
CA PRO A 188 4.36 4.92 19.23
C PRO A 188 2.84 5.12 19.24
N VAL A 189 2.35 5.71 20.32
CA VAL A 189 0.97 6.16 20.53
C VAL A 189 1.00 7.65 20.74
N LEU A 190 0.14 8.40 20.06
CA LEU A 190 0.06 9.85 20.21
C LEU A 190 -0.59 10.18 21.57
N PRO A 191 0.07 10.97 22.43
CA PRO A 191 -0.50 11.42 23.71
C PRO A 191 -1.77 12.25 23.49
N VAL A 192 -2.73 12.17 24.41
CA VAL A 192 -4.04 12.82 24.28
C VAL A 192 -3.91 14.34 24.13
N GLU A 193 -3.02 14.95 24.89
CA GLU A 193 -2.77 16.39 24.88
C GLU A 193 -2.19 16.92 23.56
N MET A 194 -1.69 16.03 22.70
CA MET A 194 -1.11 16.42 21.40
C MET A 194 -2.16 16.58 20.31
N TYR A 195 -3.35 15.99 20.45
CA TYR A 195 -4.39 16.08 19.42
C TYR A 195 -4.85 17.54 19.19
N ALA A 196 -5.19 18.24 20.26
CA ALA A 196 -5.62 19.63 20.17
C ALA A 196 -4.49 20.54 19.64
N LYS A 197 -3.25 20.33 20.09
CA LYS A 197 -2.07 21.09 19.63
C LYS A 197 -1.78 20.86 18.13
N LEU A 198 -1.84 19.60 17.67
CA LEU A 198 -1.69 19.27 16.25
C LEU A 198 -2.81 19.88 15.41
N LEU A 199 -4.07 19.76 15.86
CA LEU A 199 -5.22 20.35 15.18
C LEU A 199 -5.10 21.87 15.05
N ALA A 200 -4.71 22.57 16.12
CA ALA A 200 -4.50 24.02 16.12
C ALA A 200 -3.37 24.45 15.19
N GLY A 201 -2.30 23.65 15.11
CA GLY A 201 -1.15 23.92 14.25
C GLY A 201 -1.36 23.66 12.77
N LEU A 202 -2.46 23.00 12.37
CA LEU A 202 -2.78 22.77 10.96
C LEU A 202 -3.45 23.98 10.32
N ASP A 203 -2.92 24.39 9.17
CA ASP A 203 -3.48 25.46 8.37
C ASP A 203 -4.64 24.97 7.49
N GLY A 204 -5.74 25.73 7.49
CA GLY A 204 -6.85 25.50 6.60
C GLY A 204 -7.83 24.40 7.03
N ILE A 205 -9.11 24.65 6.69
CA ILE A 205 -10.26 23.83 7.08
C ILE A 205 -10.17 22.41 6.53
N ARG A 206 -9.66 22.26 5.30
CA ARG A 206 -9.48 20.95 4.65
C ARG A 206 -8.52 20.04 5.43
N ASP A 207 -7.36 20.56 5.79
CA ASP A 207 -6.32 19.76 6.43
C ASP A 207 -6.69 19.41 7.88
N ARG A 208 -7.44 20.30 8.56
CA ARG A 208 -8.09 20.02 9.85
C ARG A 208 -9.14 18.91 9.74
N ALA A 209 -9.99 18.93 8.71
CA ALA A 209 -10.98 17.86 8.47
C ALA A 209 -10.30 16.51 8.18
N ILE A 210 -9.24 16.49 7.36
CA ILE A 210 -8.43 15.28 7.10
C ILE A 210 -7.87 14.72 8.41
N PHE A 211 -7.28 15.56 9.25
CA PHE A 211 -6.70 15.16 10.53
C PHE A 211 -7.76 14.55 11.46
N LEU A 212 -8.88 15.23 11.64
CA LEU A 212 -9.97 14.76 12.51
C LEU A 212 -10.55 13.42 12.02
N ILE A 213 -10.77 13.24 10.72
CA ILE A 213 -11.21 11.97 10.16
C ILE A 213 -10.16 10.87 10.39
N ALA A 214 -8.88 11.18 10.19
CA ALA A 214 -7.80 10.22 10.42
C ALA A 214 -7.71 9.76 11.87
N CYS A 215 -7.90 10.69 12.81
CA CYS A 215 -7.84 10.42 14.25
C CYS A 215 -9.06 9.63 14.73
N PHE A 216 -10.29 10.07 14.39
CA PHE A 216 -11.50 9.65 15.08
C PHE A 216 -12.43 8.74 14.27
N CYS A 217 -12.31 8.70 12.94
CA CYS A 217 -12.95 7.69 12.12
C CYS A 217 -12.02 6.49 11.87
N ALA A 218 -10.76 6.59 12.24
CA ALA A 218 -9.75 5.53 12.14
C ALA A 218 -9.70 4.86 10.75
N LEU A 219 -9.89 5.62 9.69
CA LEU A 219 -9.81 5.15 8.30
C LEU A 219 -8.36 4.80 7.94
N ARG A 220 -8.20 3.80 7.06
CA ARG A 220 -6.91 3.60 6.40
C ARG A 220 -6.63 4.79 5.45
N PRO A 221 -5.37 5.21 5.26
CA PRO A 221 -5.08 6.34 4.38
C PRO A 221 -5.65 6.18 2.97
N SER A 222 -5.62 4.96 2.43
CA SER A 222 -6.23 4.68 1.13
C SER A 222 -7.76 4.82 1.12
N GLU A 223 -8.44 4.53 2.23
CA GLU A 223 -9.88 4.71 2.40
C GLU A 223 -10.21 6.19 2.53
N LEU A 224 -9.48 6.93 3.38
CA LEU A 224 -9.68 8.35 3.62
C LEU A 224 -9.54 9.18 2.33
N PHE A 225 -8.44 9.02 1.61
CA PHE A 225 -8.23 9.76 0.36
C PHE A 225 -9.02 9.19 -0.84
N GLY A 226 -9.68 8.05 -0.66
CA GLY A 226 -10.64 7.48 -1.61
C GLY A 226 -12.09 7.90 -1.38
N LEU A 227 -12.39 8.70 -0.33
CA LEU A 227 -13.74 9.19 -0.07
C LEU A 227 -14.22 10.12 -1.18
N THR A 228 -15.45 9.89 -1.62
CA THR A 228 -16.25 10.84 -2.40
C THR A 228 -17.35 11.40 -1.52
N TRP A 229 -17.93 12.53 -1.91
CA TRP A 229 -19.01 13.13 -1.13
C TRP A 229 -20.24 12.22 -0.99
N GLY A 230 -20.51 11.38 -1.98
CA GLY A 230 -21.58 10.37 -1.92
C GLY A 230 -21.29 9.22 -0.93
N CYS A 231 -20.06 9.10 -0.41
CA CYS A 231 -19.74 8.17 0.66
C CYS A 231 -20.19 8.66 2.04
N HIS A 232 -20.53 9.94 2.18
CA HIS A 232 -20.93 10.57 3.44
C HIS A 232 -22.43 10.69 3.53
N THR A 233 -23.03 10.04 4.50
CA THR A 233 -24.48 10.09 4.76
C THR A 233 -24.70 10.32 6.26
N GLY A 234 -25.02 11.55 6.65
CA GLY A 234 -25.29 11.92 8.04
C GLY A 234 -24.08 11.61 8.95
N ASN A 235 -24.22 10.61 9.79
CA ASN A 235 -23.22 10.18 10.78
C ASN A 235 -22.35 8.99 10.33
N VAL A 236 -22.38 8.62 9.03
CA VAL A 236 -21.73 7.42 8.52
C VAL A 236 -20.95 7.67 7.24
N PHE A 237 -19.77 7.05 7.15
CA PHE A 237 -19.08 6.84 5.88
C PHE A 237 -19.33 5.43 5.35
N THR A 238 -19.72 5.32 4.09
CA THR A 238 -19.78 4.06 3.33
C THR A 238 -18.51 3.91 2.48
N ILE A 239 -17.61 3.03 2.88
CA ILE A 239 -16.31 2.88 2.23
C ILE A 239 -16.41 1.95 1.02
N VAL A 240 -16.49 2.54 -0.17
CA VAL A 240 -16.61 1.85 -1.46
C VAL A 240 -15.37 1.99 -2.36
N ASN A 241 -14.55 3.01 -2.11
CA ASN A 241 -13.37 3.33 -2.90
C ASN A 241 -12.10 3.33 -2.04
N THR A 242 -10.97 3.20 -2.68
CA THR A 242 -9.64 3.41 -2.09
C THR A 242 -8.78 4.23 -3.04
N ALA A 243 -7.90 5.06 -2.52
CA ALA A 243 -6.91 5.78 -3.30
C ALA A 243 -5.53 5.16 -3.12
N TRP A 244 -4.79 5.03 -4.20
CA TRP A 244 -3.40 4.62 -4.17
C TRP A 244 -2.59 5.43 -5.18
N ARG A 245 -1.54 6.11 -4.70
CA ARG A 245 -0.65 6.94 -5.53
C ARG A 245 -1.38 7.88 -6.49
N GLY A 246 -2.33 8.63 -5.97
CA GLY A 246 -3.09 9.59 -6.77
C GLY A 246 -4.07 8.97 -7.76
N ARG A 247 -4.38 7.67 -7.64
CA ARG A 247 -5.40 6.99 -8.44
C ARG A 247 -6.51 6.47 -7.56
N LEU A 248 -7.75 6.76 -7.95
CA LEU A 248 -8.92 6.19 -7.31
C LEU A 248 -9.12 4.75 -7.81
N GLN A 249 -9.27 3.83 -6.88
CA GLN A 249 -9.56 2.43 -7.17
C GLN A 249 -10.89 2.06 -6.53
N ARG A 250 -11.82 1.55 -7.29
CA ARG A 250 -13.01 0.91 -6.71
C ARG A 250 -12.54 -0.28 -5.89
N LYS A 251 -12.99 -0.36 -4.65
CA LYS A 251 -12.72 -1.53 -3.80
C LYS A 251 -13.32 -2.75 -4.52
N LYS A 252 -12.48 -3.65 -5.01
CA LYS A 252 -12.97 -4.90 -5.61
C LYS A 252 -13.82 -5.58 -4.54
N ILE A 253 -15.10 -5.72 -4.82
CA ILE A 253 -16.01 -6.50 -4.01
C ILE A 253 -15.42 -7.93 -3.97
N LYS A 254 -14.75 -8.27 -2.88
CA LYS A 254 -14.40 -9.68 -2.66
C LYS A 254 -15.73 -10.40 -2.59
N ARG A 255 -15.88 -11.48 -3.37
CA ARG A 255 -17.02 -12.39 -3.47
C ARG A 255 -18.15 -12.06 -2.50
N LYS A 256 -19.39 -11.94 -3.06
CA LYS A 256 -20.59 -11.94 -2.21
C LYS A 256 -20.37 -12.99 -1.13
N ASN A 257 -20.47 -12.59 0.15
CA ASN A 257 -20.44 -13.57 1.20
C ASN A 257 -21.58 -14.59 0.96
N ARG A 258 -21.58 -15.70 1.67
CA ARG A 258 -22.60 -16.77 1.58
C ARG A 258 -24.05 -16.25 1.58
N TYR A 259 -24.27 -15.00 2.03
CA TYR A 259 -25.55 -14.32 2.16
C TYR A 259 -25.80 -13.22 1.10
N GLY A 260 -24.98 -13.14 0.04
CA GLY A 260 -25.22 -12.19 -1.05
C GLY A 260 -24.91 -10.72 -0.74
N ARG A 261 -24.32 -10.42 0.41
CA ARG A 261 -24.10 -9.04 0.87
C ARG A 261 -22.87 -8.41 0.23
N THR A 262 -23.00 -7.15 -0.16
CA THR A 262 -21.91 -6.34 -0.73
C THR A 262 -20.89 -5.96 0.35
N ASN A 263 -19.58 -6.15 0.07
CA ASN A 263 -18.48 -5.79 0.99
C ASN A 263 -18.22 -4.28 0.99
N TYR A 264 -19.17 -3.48 1.42
CA TYR A 264 -18.87 -2.13 1.88
C TYR A 264 -18.68 -2.13 3.40
N ARG A 265 -17.86 -1.22 3.87
CA ARG A 265 -17.63 -1.00 5.29
C ARG A 265 -18.31 0.30 5.69
N LEU A 266 -19.10 0.25 6.73
CA LEU A 266 -19.64 1.43 7.38
C LEU A 266 -18.69 1.88 8.48
N VAL A 267 -18.55 3.19 8.65
CA VAL A 267 -17.70 3.82 9.67
C VAL A 267 -18.48 4.96 10.30
N ALA A 268 -18.66 4.90 11.62
CA ALA A 268 -19.32 5.95 12.37
C ALA A 268 -18.47 7.24 12.38
N ILE A 269 -19.14 8.39 12.31
CA ILE A 269 -18.53 9.72 12.28
C ILE A 269 -18.94 10.47 13.57
N PRO A 270 -17.99 10.80 14.47
CA PRO A 270 -18.28 11.59 15.65
C PRO A 270 -18.81 12.98 15.31
N GLN A 271 -19.60 13.58 16.22
CA GLN A 271 -20.21 14.89 16.00
C GLN A 271 -19.17 15.98 15.69
N ALA A 272 -18.06 16.02 16.42
CA ALA A 272 -16.98 16.99 16.18
C ALA A 272 -16.39 16.88 14.78
N VAL A 273 -16.26 15.64 14.24
CA VAL A 273 -15.77 15.40 12.89
C VAL A 273 -16.79 15.82 11.84
N ARG A 274 -18.09 15.60 12.09
CA ARG A 274 -19.17 16.07 11.18
C ARG A 274 -19.13 17.57 10.97
N LYS A 275 -19.03 18.35 12.06
CA LYS A 275 -18.87 19.81 11.97
C LYS A 275 -17.69 20.23 11.09
N ALA A 276 -16.55 19.57 11.21
CA ALA A 276 -15.39 19.85 10.36
C ALA A 276 -15.62 19.47 8.87
N ILE A 277 -16.33 18.39 8.62
CA ILE A 277 -16.72 17.98 7.26
C ILE A 277 -17.66 19.00 6.63
N GLU A 278 -18.65 19.48 7.36
CA GLU A 278 -19.61 20.50 6.89
C GLU A 278 -18.90 21.83 6.56
N LEU A 279 -18.01 22.30 7.45
CA LEU A 279 -17.19 23.48 7.20
C LEU A 279 -16.31 23.33 5.95
N TRP A 280 -15.72 22.15 5.76
CA TRP A 280 -14.96 21.87 4.56
C TRP A 280 -15.87 21.78 3.30
N ARG A 281 -17.03 21.16 3.40
CA ARG A 281 -17.98 21.04 2.28
C ARG A 281 -18.39 22.43 1.74
N ALA A 282 -18.63 23.38 2.63
CA ALA A 282 -18.97 24.76 2.27
C ALA A 282 -17.83 25.49 1.52
N LYS A 283 -16.57 25.05 1.67
CA LYS A 283 -15.39 25.62 1.01
C LYS A 283 -14.80 24.75 -0.09
N CYS A 284 -15.34 23.54 -0.27
CA CYS A 284 -14.88 22.61 -1.31
C CYS A 284 -15.32 23.13 -2.70
N PRO A 285 -14.39 23.20 -3.67
CA PRO A 285 -14.71 23.72 -5.00
C PRO A 285 -15.79 22.93 -5.75
N ASN A 286 -15.89 21.64 -5.51
CA ASN A 286 -16.91 20.77 -6.12
C ASN A 286 -17.34 19.69 -5.12
N PRO A 287 -18.44 19.92 -4.36
CA PRO A 287 -18.94 18.98 -3.37
C PRO A 287 -20.00 17.98 -3.90
N ASP A 288 -19.97 17.66 -5.20
CA ASP A 288 -20.89 16.71 -5.80
C ASP A 288 -20.65 15.27 -5.34
N ALA A 289 -21.69 14.45 -5.28
CA ALA A 289 -21.66 13.10 -4.75
C ALA A 289 -20.54 12.21 -5.34
N ASN A 290 -20.26 12.34 -6.64
CA ASN A 290 -19.26 11.53 -7.34
C ASN A 290 -17.84 12.11 -7.30
N THR A 291 -17.65 13.29 -6.71
CA THR A 291 -16.35 13.95 -6.63
C THR A 291 -15.61 13.59 -5.35
N LEU A 292 -14.28 13.68 -5.39
CA LEU A 292 -13.45 13.41 -4.23
C LEU A 292 -13.75 14.40 -3.09
N MET A 293 -13.87 13.90 -1.88
CA MET A 293 -13.98 14.73 -0.69
C MET A 293 -12.69 15.52 -0.44
N PHE A 294 -11.53 14.93 -0.72
CA PHE A 294 -10.21 15.55 -0.58
C PHE A 294 -9.41 15.47 -1.88
N PRO A 295 -9.72 16.32 -2.86
CA PRO A 295 -8.98 16.36 -4.11
C PRO A 295 -7.61 17.00 -3.93
N GLY A 296 -6.66 16.56 -4.76
CA GLY A 296 -5.39 17.26 -4.95
C GLY A 296 -5.63 18.59 -5.69
N MET A 297 -5.24 19.68 -5.07
CA MET A 297 -5.48 21.04 -5.59
C MET A 297 -4.26 21.63 -6.34
N GLN A 298 -3.37 20.79 -6.87
CA GLN A 298 -2.20 21.29 -7.60
C GLN A 298 -2.61 21.83 -8.96
N ALA A 299 -2.35 23.12 -9.21
CA ALA A 299 -2.64 23.80 -10.47
C ALA A 299 -1.98 23.15 -11.70
N ARG A 300 -0.89 22.39 -11.50
CA ARG A 300 -0.20 21.66 -12.56
C ARG A 300 -0.69 20.23 -12.78
N ALA A 301 -1.69 19.75 -12.03
CA ALA A 301 -2.24 18.42 -12.21
C ALA A 301 -3.00 18.36 -13.55
N ARG A 302 -2.77 17.31 -14.32
CA ARG A 302 -3.44 17.07 -15.62
C ARG A 302 -4.96 17.01 -15.50
N LYS A 303 -5.49 16.71 -14.32
CA LYS A 303 -6.90 16.76 -13.92
C LYS A 303 -6.99 17.26 -12.48
N PRO A 304 -6.93 18.57 -12.24
CA PRO A 304 -7.15 19.11 -10.91
C PRO A 304 -8.54 18.67 -10.41
N LEU A 305 -8.68 18.47 -9.11
CA LEU A 305 -9.88 18.00 -8.42
C LEU A 305 -10.30 16.54 -8.67
N ALA A 306 -9.81 15.87 -9.70
CA ALA A 306 -10.11 14.46 -9.96
C ALA A 306 -9.02 13.49 -9.44
N THR A 307 -7.90 14.01 -8.93
CA THR A 307 -6.78 13.22 -8.42
C THR A 307 -6.81 13.22 -6.89
N PRO A 308 -6.81 12.04 -6.22
CA PRO A 308 -6.70 11.97 -4.77
C PRO A 308 -5.39 12.55 -4.25
N ILE A 309 -5.41 13.13 -3.05
CA ILE A 309 -4.19 13.52 -2.35
C ILE A 309 -3.33 12.26 -2.10
N HIS A 310 -2.01 12.41 -2.28
CA HIS A 310 -1.06 11.37 -1.89
C HIS A 310 -0.85 11.43 -0.37
N SER A 311 -1.15 10.36 0.34
CA SER A 311 -1.10 10.29 1.81
C SER A 311 0.24 10.74 2.39
N ASP A 312 1.35 10.24 1.83
CA ASP A 312 2.69 10.54 2.34
C ASP A 312 3.08 12.02 2.09
N ASN A 313 2.61 12.60 0.97
CA ASN A 313 2.83 14.01 0.69
C ASN A 313 2.05 14.88 1.68
N TRP A 314 0.82 14.50 2.04
CA TRP A 314 0.06 15.25 3.03
C TRP A 314 0.73 15.19 4.41
N LEU A 315 1.18 14.01 4.85
CA LEU A 315 1.94 13.87 6.10
C LEU A 315 3.18 14.77 6.09
N ARG A 316 4.01 14.64 5.06
CA ARG A 316 5.28 15.36 4.97
C ARG A 316 5.12 16.87 4.86
N LEU A 317 4.10 17.34 4.14
CA LEU A 317 3.91 18.77 3.87
C LEU A 317 3.00 19.47 4.87
N ARG A 318 2.18 18.74 5.63
CA ARG A 318 1.18 19.32 6.54
C ARG A 318 1.38 18.89 7.98
N LEU A 319 1.37 17.58 8.27
CA LEU A 319 1.36 17.10 9.65
C LEU A 319 2.75 17.09 10.29
N TYR A 320 3.77 16.60 9.60
CA TYR A 320 5.13 16.50 10.17
C TYR A 320 5.75 17.85 10.54
N PRO A 321 5.60 18.94 9.75
CA PRO A 321 6.09 20.24 10.16
C PRO A 321 5.47 20.73 11.47
N VAL A 322 4.20 20.45 11.70
CA VAL A 322 3.51 20.78 12.95
C VAL A 322 4.02 19.91 14.10
N ALA A 323 4.12 18.60 13.89
CA ALA A 323 4.63 17.67 14.89
C ALA A 323 6.05 18.02 15.33
N ASN A 324 6.93 18.38 14.40
CA ASN A 324 8.30 18.79 14.68
C ASN A 324 8.34 20.09 15.50
N ARG A 325 7.50 21.09 15.17
CA ARG A 325 7.39 22.33 15.97
C ARG A 325 6.91 22.08 17.41
N LEU A 326 6.08 21.05 17.59
CA LEU A 326 5.56 20.66 18.91
C LEU A 326 6.51 19.74 19.68
N GLY A 327 7.69 19.40 19.13
CA GLY A 327 8.68 18.54 19.77
C GLY A 327 8.24 17.08 19.90
N ILE A 328 7.33 16.59 19.05
CA ILE A 328 6.91 15.19 19.07
C ILE A 328 8.07 14.33 18.56
N ALA A 329 8.57 13.41 19.40
CA ALA A 329 9.77 12.60 19.14
C ALA A 329 9.62 11.59 17.97
N PHE A 330 8.43 11.40 17.45
CA PHE A 330 8.14 10.48 16.34
C PHE A 330 7.22 11.13 15.31
N HIS A 331 7.23 10.58 14.09
CA HIS A 331 6.33 11.05 13.05
C HIS A 331 4.91 10.46 13.24
N PRO A 332 3.87 11.27 13.46
CA PRO A 332 2.49 10.81 13.62
C PRO A 332 1.90 10.40 12.26
N THR A 333 2.23 9.18 11.81
CA THR A 333 1.67 8.62 10.58
C THR A 333 0.18 8.29 10.73
N PHE A 334 -0.55 8.10 9.63
CA PHE A 334 -1.94 7.62 9.68
C PHE A 334 -2.09 6.32 10.47
N GLN A 335 -1.08 5.46 10.43
CA GLN A 335 -1.10 4.23 11.20
C GLN A 335 -0.92 4.48 12.70
N VAL A 336 -0.12 5.46 13.08
CA VAL A 336 0.02 5.91 14.47
C VAL A 336 -1.30 6.49 14.95
N LEU A 337 -1.92 7.42 14.22
CA LEU A 337 -3.20 8.03 14.58
C LEU A 337 -4.30 6.97 14.80
N ARG A 338 -4.42 6.04 13.87
CA ARG A 338 -5.38 4.94 13.94
C ARG A 338 -5.11 3.98 15.12
N ARG A 339 -3.84 3.69 15.41
CA ARG A 339 -3.45 2.87 16.57
C ARG A 339 -3.75 3.61 17.86
N SER A 340 -3.43 4.89 17.93
CA SER A 340 -3.70 5.73 19.09
C SER A 340 -5.20 5.77 19.42
N PHE A 341 -6.07 5.91 18.40
CA PHE A 341 -7.52 5.80 18.59
C PHE A 341 -7.91 4.45 19.21
N SER A 342 -7.38 3.35 18.68
CA SER A 342 -7.65 2.01 19.23
C SER A 342 -7.13 1.85 20.66
N THR A 343 -5.94 2.39 20.94
CA THR A 343 -5.31 2.30 22.27
C THR A 343 -6.08 3.09 23.32
N HIS A 344 -6.44 4.33 22.99
CA HIS A 344 -7.20 5.19 23.91
C HIS A 344 -8.63 4.66 24.11
N GLY A 345 -9.23 4.08 23.06
CA GLY A 345 -10.59 3.53 23.13
C GLY A 345 -10.72 2.18 23.85
N LYS A 346 -9.62 1.52 24.22
CA LYS A 346 -9.67 0.18 24.88
C LYS A 346 -10.49 0.15 26.18
N LYS A 347 -10.53 1.25 26.90
CA LYS A 347 -11.26 1.33 28.18
C LYS A 347 -12.74 1.64 28.00
N GLU A 348 -13.12 2.22 26.85
CA GLU A 348 -14.45 2.78 26.59
C GLU A 348 -15.28 1.85 25.65
N ALA A 349 -14.60 0.99 24.90
CA ALA A 349 -15.24 0.22 23.84
C ALA A 349 -15.09 -1.28 24.02
N HIS A 350 -16.14 -2.03 23.70
CA HIS A 350 -16.02 -3.46 23.55
C HIS A 350 -15.11 -3.79 22.34
N PRO A 351 -14.25 -4.83 22.42
CA PRO A 351 -13.33 -5.19 21.33
C PRO A 351 -13.99 -5.37 19.96
N THR A 352 -15.22 -5.87 19.91
CA THR A 352 -16.00 -6.05 18.67
C THR A 352 -16.43 -4.73 18.04
N GLU A 353 -16.80 -3.73 18.84
CA GLU A 353 -17.16 -2.39 18.39
C GLU A 353 -15.94 -1.68 17.80
N MET A 354 -14.82 -1.73 18.54
CA MET A 354 -13.55 -1.21 18.06
C MET A 354 -13.10 -1.87 16.76
N GLN A 355 -13.28 -3.18 16.65
CA GLN A 355 -12.96 -3.93 15.46
C GLN A 355 -13.85 -3.54 14.27
N ALA A 356 -15.15 -3.36 14.49
CA ALA A 356 -16.09 -2.91 13.47
C ALA A 356 -15.69 -1.52 12.96
N GLN A 357 -15.41 -0.57 13.86
CA GLN A 357 -14.95 0.79 13.51
C GLN A 357 -13.63 0.77 12.76
N LEU A 358 -12.67 -0.06 13.18
CA LEU A 358 -11.37 -0.21 12.51
C LEU A 358 -11.48 -1.03 11.21
N GLY A 359 -12.46 -1.92 11.07
CA GLY A 359 -12.59 -2.84 9.93
C GLY A 359 -11.40 -3.79 9.84
N HIS A 360 -11.03 -4.42 10.96
CA HIS A 360 -10.05 -5.49 10.98
C HIS A 360 -10.72 -6.79 10.53
N SER A 361 -10.13 -7.45 9.50
CA SER A 361 -10.75 -8.62 8.86
C SER A 361 -10.58 -9.92 9.64
N ASP A 362 -9.93 -9.91 10.78
CA ASP A 362 -9.51 -11.12 11.48
C ASP A 362 -10.22 -11.31 12.82
N ILE A 363 -11.48 -11.66 12.75
CA ILE A 363 -12.10 -12.60 13.67
C ILE A 363 -12.84 -13.62 12.80
N ARG A 364 -12.44 -14.86 12.94
CA ARG A 364 -12.97 -15.99 12.19
C ARG A 364 -14.49 -16.07 12.26
N THR A 365 -15.10 -15.92 11.11
CA THR A 365 -16.36 -16.51 10.61
C THR A 365 -17.64 -16.51 11.45
N THR A 366 -17.61 -16.20 12.73
CA THR A 366 -18.82 -16.26 13.57
C THR A 366 -19.48 -14.90 13.79
N LEU A 367 -18.77 -13.81 13.52
CA LEU A 367 -19.21 -12.42 13.73
C LEU A 367 -19.60 -11.67 12.43
N ASP A 368 -19.51 -12.31 11.27
CA ASP A 368 -19.94 -11.74 9.97
C ASP A 368 -21.43 -11.35 9.93
N ILE A 369 -22.21 -11.76 10.91
CA ILE A 369 -23.65 -11.50 11.01
C ILE A 369 -23.94 -10.17 11.72
N TYR A 370 -23.06 -9.72 12.61
CA TYR A 370 -23.27 -8.52 13.44
C TYR A 370 -22.63 -7.24 12.89
N THR A 371 -21.72 -7.32 11.93
CA THR A 371 -20.90 -6.19 11.47
C THR A 371 -21.53 -5.32 10.38
N GLN A 372 -22.80 -5.44 10.09
CA GLN A 372 -23.46 -4.63 9.07
C GLN A 372 -24.31 -3.48 9.63
N ILE A 373 -24.31 -3.31 10.92
CA ILE A 373 -25.09 -2.28 11.56
C ILE A 373 -24.10 -1.20 11.97
N THR A 374 -24.36 0.04 11.57
CA THR A 374 -24.01 1.18 12.41
C THR A 374 -24.82 1.02 13.67
N ASP A 375 -24.35 0.13 14.49
CA ASP A 375 -24.94 -0.10 15.78
C ASP A 375 -24.91 1.24 16.52
N PRO A 376 -26.02 1.71 17.05
CA PRO A 376 -26.03 2.89 17.93
C PRO A 376 -24.94 2.83 19.00
N GLU A 377 -24.55 1.63 19.42
CA GLU A 377 -23.44 1.39 20.35
C GLU A 377 -22.08 1.78 19.78
N VAL A 378 -21.79 1.49 18.49
CA VAL A 378 -20.54 1.93 17.84
C VAL A 378 -20.50 3.45 17.73
N ALA A 379 -21.61 4.08 17.38
CA ALA A 379 -21.69 5.55 17.30
C ALA A 379 -21.48 6.19 18.70
N ARG A 380 -22.07 5.62 19.75
CA ARG A 380 -21.88 6.04 21.13
C ARG A 380 -20.42 5.92 21.55
N MET A 381 -19.80 4.75 21.34
CA MET A 381 -18.39 4.53 21.66
C MET A 381 -17.47 5.52 20.95
N VAL A 382 -17.65 5.71 19.64
CA VAL A 382 -16.83 6.66 18.87
C VAL A 382 -16.95 8.09 19.39
N ASN A 383 -18.17 8.52 19.76
CA ASN A 383 -18.39 9.82 20.39
C ASN A 383 -17.71 9.91 21.75
N GLN A 384 -17.88 8.91 22.64
CA GLN A 384 -17.25 8.90 23.96
C GLN A 384 -15.72 9.01 23.88
N VAL A 385 -15.08 8.18 23.03
CA VAL A 385 -13.64 8.21 22.82
C VAL A 385 -13.19 9.59 22.28
N THR A 386 -13.96 10.13 21.34
CA THR A 386 -13.64 11.43 20.72
C THR A 386 -13.77 12.57 21.74
N ASN A 387 -14.86 12.62 22.48
CA ASN A 387 -15.10 13.65 23.50
C ASN A 387 -14.00 13.63 24.57
N ARG A 388 -13.64 12.45 25.06
CA ARG A 388 -12.56 12.30 26.03
C ARG A 388 -11.21 12.79 25.50
N ILE A 389 -10.84 12.44 24.24
CA ILE A 389 -9.56 12.87 23.65
C ILE A 389 -9.55 14.39 23.41
N LEU A 390 -10.68 14.96 23.03
CA LEU A 390 -10.81 16.39 22.77
C LEU A 390 -11.08 17.22 24.03
N GLY A 391 -11.24 16.58 25.22
CA GLY A 391 -11.60 17.25 26.45
C GLY A 391 -12.99 17.88 26.41
N LEU A 392 -13.89 17.32 25.60
CA LEU A 392 -15.30 17.71 25.49
C LEU A 392 -16.12 16.87 26.49
N ASP A 393 -15.74 16.87 27.76
CA ASP A 393 -16.54 16.22 28.80
C ASP A 393 -17.92 16.87 28.81
N GLU A 394 -18.96 16.03 29.01
CA GLU A 394 -20.36 16.48 29.08
C GLU A 394 -20.51 17.53 30.21
N GLU A 395 -20.44 18.80 29.87
CA GLU A 395 -21.01 19.84 30.74
C GLU A 395 -22.52 19.67 30.67
N GLY A 396 -23.09 19.07 31.74
CA GLY A 396 -24.43 19.36 32.15
C GLY A 396 -25.58 18.50 31.63
N GLU A 397 -25.74 17.32 32.18
CA GLU A 397 -27.08 16.87 32.61
C GLU A 397 -27.08 16.60 34.12
N SER A 398 -26.91 17.65 34.90
CA SER A 398 -27.30 17.62 36.29
C SER A 398 -27.94 18.96 36.64
N SER A 399 -29.23 18.91 36.71
CA SER A 399 -30.12 19.75 37.49
C SER A 399 -31.36 20.21 36.75
N SER A 400 -32.39 19.35 36.79
CA SER A 400 -33.75 19.83 37.01
C SER A 400 -34.67 18.64 37.32
N VAL A 401 -34.52 18.09 38.51
CA VAL A 401 -35.64 17.44 39.19
C VAL A 401 -35.69 18.03 40.61
N GLN A 402 -36.48 19.03 40.74
CA GLN A 402 -37.21 19.35 41.94
C GLN A 402 -38.67 19.61 41.54
#